data_b805d7701cbc3a01175fd4fb7c4a84d9
#
_entry.id   b805d7701cbc3a01175fd4fb7c4a84d9
#
_cell.length_a   1.000
_cell.length_b   1.000
_cell.length_c   1.000
_cell.angle_alpha   90.00
_cell.angle_beta   90.00
_cell.angle_gamma   90.00
#
_symmetry.space_group_name_H-M   'P 1'
#
loop_
_entity.id
_entity.type
_entity.pdbx_description
1 polymer ?
#
loop_
_entity_poly.entity_id
_entity_poly.type
_entity_poly.pdbx_seq_one_letter_code
_entity_poly.pdbx_strand_id
1 'polypeptide(L)'
;MTGLTSKNTFAAFALLLFSMLVPGHAFAAEKMVGVIMTGNAPYYRDVHKAFTQTLASEGFAPGRVTVVMQSPTPEPMSWRNAARKLIAIGSDIIVSYGAPATLTALGETSDIPVIFAAVFDPAGVGISARNATGISSKVPISSLVRDLKSISNFSTLGVIYNEAEKDTVVQANEIRQLERTYGFRSVKFNIRRTEDTAKIAKIDALFLTTSCSAIYCVNNIVSIARRGRMATASTIGGGENSGLILTMEANPAEQGAEAAKLVASVLRGAKPSSLPVVQPKKVDLVLNLREATSLGFKIPFDLLTAATTVIK
;
A
#
# COMPACT_ATOMS: atom_id res chain seq x y z
N MET A 1 92.81 6.58 -24.74
CA MET A 1 92.53 5.18 -24.94
C MET A 1 91.45 4.74 -23.99
N THR A 2 90.45 4.33 -24.56
CA THR A 2 89.40 3.35 -24.26
C THR A 2 88.25 3.84 -23.34
N GLY A 3 87.16 4.02 -24.00
CA GLY A 3 85.83 4.22 -23.54
C GLY A 3 85.21 2.94 -22.97
N LEU A 4 84.31 3.12 -22.05
CA LEU A 4 83.33 2.13 -21.67
C LEU A 4 81.93 2.76 -21.61
N THR A 5 81.12 2.15 -22.39
CA THR A 5 79.78 2.54 -22.80
C THR A 5 78.73 2.36 -21.72
N SER A 6 77.97 3.44 -21.49
CA SER A 6 76.71 3.46 -20.78
C SER A 6 75.62 2.75 -21.60
N LYS A 7 75.08 1.60 -21.18
CA LYS A 7 73.93 0.92 -21.79
C LYS A 7 72.95 0.28 -20.81
N ASN A 8 72.93 0.64 -19.53
CA ASN A 8 72.02 -0.04 -18.56
C ASN A 8 71.09 0.88 -17.76
N THR A 9 70.82 2.11 -18.15
CA THR A 9 69.96 3.04 -17.40
C THR A 9 68.57 3.23 -17.95
N PHE A 10 68.21 2.58 -19.10
CA PHE A 10 66.88 2.77 -19.74
C PHE A 10 65.86 1.69 -19.42
N ALA A 11 66.27 0.53 -18.82
CA ALA A 11 65.35 -0.57 -18.51
C ALA A 11 64.65 -0.47 -17.14
N ALA A 12 65.12 0.40 -16.25
CA ALA A 12 64.54 0.52 -14.87
C ALA A 12 63.35 1.51 -14.77
N PHE A 13 63.14 2.39 -15.80
CA PHE A 13 62.10 3.40 -15.74
C PHE A 13 60.75 2.97 -16.36
N ALA A 14 60.76 1.89 -17.15
CA ALA A 14 59.54 1.36 -17.79
C ALA A 14 58.72 0.41 -16.90
N LEU A 15 59.23 -0.09 -15.78
CA LEU A 15 58.52 -1.00 -14.88
C LEU A 15 57.75 -0.32 -13.75
N LEU A 16 57.94 0.99 -13.53
CA LEU A 16 57.29 1.76 -12.45
C LEU A 16 55.98 2.45 -12.88
N LEU A 17 55.63 2.43 -14.15
CA LEU A 17 54.43 3.10 -14.71
C LEU A 17 53.24 2.13 -14.92
N PHE A 18 53.39 0.80 -14.65
CA PHE A 18 52.31 -0.18 -14.90
C PHE A 18 51.58 -0.60 -13.61
N SER A 19 51.89 -0.05 -12.44
CA SER A 19 51.31 -0.46 -11.15
C SER A 19 50.21 0.46 -10.61
N MET A 20 49.67 1.44 -11.39
CA MET A 20 48.62 2.39 -10.93
C MET A 20 47.30 2.30 -11.68
N LEU A 21 46.98 1.20 -12.35
CA LEU A 21 45.63 0.91 -12.80
C LEU A 21 45.01 -0.22 -11.97
N VAL A 22 44.96 -0.05 -10.66
CA VAL A 22 43.95 -0.74 -9.85
C VAL A 22 42.65 -0.03 -10.19
N PRO A 23 41.67 -0.65 -10.85
CA PRO A 23 40.35 -0.05 -10.97
C PRO A 23 39.85 0.08 -9.53
N GLY A 24 39.85 1.31 -9.02
CA GLY A 24 39.15 1.61 -7.79
C GLY A 24 37.72 1.15 -8.00
N HIS A 25 37.30 0.11 -7.31
CA HIS A 25 35.91 -0.22 -7.20
C HIS A 25 35.27 0.99 -6.53
N ALA A 26 34.74 1.92 -7.33
CA ALA A 26 33.86 2.95 -6.81
C ALA A 26 32.71 2.19 -6.15
N PHE A 27 32.73 2.06 -4.84
CA PHE A 27 31.57 1.65 -4.09
C PHE A 27 30.49 2.67 -4.45
N ALA A 28 29.53 2.24 -5.26
CA ALA A 28 28.37 3.07 -5.51
C ALA A 28 27.79 3.45 -4.16
N ALA A 29 27.59 4.76 -3.94
CA ALA A 29 27.03 5.24 -2.68
C ALA A 29 25.73 4.47 -2.38
N GLU A 30 25.60 4.01 -1.15
CA GLU A 30 24.42 3.29 -0.71
C GLU A 30 23.19 4.17 -0.92
N LYS A 31 22.18 3.63 -1.62
CA LYS A 31 20.95 4.34 -1.91
C LYS A 31 20.01 4.31 -0.72
N MET A 32 19.28 5.41 -0.50
CA MET A 32 18.31 5.51 0.59
C MET A 32 16.88 5.48 0.05
N VAL A 33 16.11 4.49 0.48
CA VAL A 33 14.68 4.37 0.20
C VAL A 33 13.88 4.70 1.45
N GLY A 34 13.21 5.85 1.44
CA GLY A 34 12.27 6.22 2.48
C GLY A 34 10.92 5.52 2.26
N VAL A 35 10.35 4.92 3.30
CA VAL A 35 9.02 4.30 3.24
C VAL A 35 8.09 5.01 4.20
N ILE A 36 6.91 5.42 3.71
CA ILE A 36 5.87 6.02 4.55
C ILE A 36 4.56 5.23 4.40
N MET A 37 4.02 4.72 5.50
CA MET A 37 2.71 4.08 5.57
C MET A 37 1.64 5.11 5.95
N THR A 38 0.42 4.96 5.46
CA THR A 38 -0.72 5.76 5.95
C THR A 38 -0.99 5.48 7.43
N GLY A 39 -0.70 4.25 7.88
CA GLY A 39 -0.77 3.81 9.26
C GLY A 39 -0.30 2.35 9.38
N ASN A 40 -0.30 1.81 10.59
CA ASN A 40 0.22 0.45 10.85
C ASN A 40 -0.88 -0.63 10.69
N ALA A 41 -1.57 -0.68 9.56
CA ALA A 41 -2.53 -1.73 9.26
C ALA A 41 -1.81 -3.05 8.88
N PRO A 42 -2.40 -4.24 9.19
CA PRO A 42 -1.85 -5.54 8.78
C PRO A 42 -1.55 -5.60 7.29
N TYR A 43 -2.47 -5.18 6.46
CA TYR A 43 -2.32 -5.13 5.00
C TYR A 43 -1.05 -4.38 4.56
N TYR A 44 -0.77 -3.19 5.11
CA TYR A 44 0.44 -2.44 4.75
C TYR A 44 1.73 -3.11 5.22
N ARG A 45 1.70 -3.85 6.35
CA ARG A 45 2.86 -4.64 6.79
C ARG A 45 3.17 -5.79 5.83
N ASP A 46 2.13 -6.45 5.30
CA ASP A 46 2.29 -7.52 4.32
C ASP A 46 2.80 -6.99 2.99
N VAL A 47 2.29 -5.83 2.53
CA VAL A 47 2.84 -5.09 1.38
C VAL A 47 4.32 -4.78 1.59
N HIS A 48 4.69 -4.25 2.78
CA HIS A 48 6.09 -3.91 3.07
C HIS A 48 7.01 -5.12 3.13
N LYS A 49 6.55 -6.22 3.69
CA LYS A 49 7.29 -7.49 3.71
C LYS A 49 7.59 -7.97 2.29
N ALA A 50 6.59 -8.01 1.42
CA ALA A 50 6.79 -8.40 0.02
C ALA A 50 7.67 -7.41 -0.74
N PHE A 51 7.52 -6.10 -0.48
CA PHE A 51 8.37 -5.05 -1.03
C PHE A 51 9.85 -5.28 -0.71
N THR A 52 10.20 -5.45 0.55
CA THR A 52 11.60 -5.62 0.98
C THR A 52 12.22 -6.91 0.44
N GLN A 53 11.45 -8.01 0.41
CA GLN A 53 11.91 -9.28 -0.16
C GLN A 53 12.18 -9.16 -1.66
N THR A 54 11.26 -8.55 -2.41
CA THR A 54 11.41 -8.39 -3.86
C THR A 54 12.51 -7.39 -4.18
N LEU A 55 12.63 -6.29 -3.44
CA LEU A 55 13.69 -5.30 -3.65
C LEU A 55 15.09 -5.94 -3.51
N ALA A 56 15.26 -6.81 -2.51
CA ALA A 56 16.49 -7.57 -2.33
C ALA A 56 16.76 -8.52 -3.52
N SER A 57 15.74 -9.23 -4.01
CA SER A 57 15.86 -10.13 -5.18
C SER A 57 16.13 -9.37 -6.48
N GLU A 58 15.72 -8.10 -6.59
CA GLU A 58 16.05 -7.19 -7.70
C GLU A 58 17.50 -6.67 -7.63
N GLY A 59 18.30 -7.12 -6.67
CA GLY A 59 19.70 -6.75 -6.51
C GLY A 59 19.96 -5.55 -5.60
N PHE A 60 18.94 -5.06 -4.91
CA PHE A 60 19.00 -3.97 -3.95
C PHE A 60 18.83 -4.49 -2.50
N ALA A 61 19.73 -5.43 -2.14
CA ALA A 61 19.81 -5.97 -0.78
C ALA A 61 20.47 -4.97 0.20
N PRO A 62 20.37 -5.20 1.53
CA PRO A 62 21.14 -4.44 2.53
C PRO A 62 22.61 -4.30 2.16
N GLY A 63 23.17 -3.08 2.34
CA GLY A 63 24.51 -2.71 1.88
C GLY A 63 24.57 -2.09 0.48
N ARG A 64 23.52 -2.28 -0.35
CA ARG A 64 23.30 -1.50 -1.58
C ARG A 64 22.21 -0.46 -1.42
N VAL A 65 21.24 -0.76 -0.55
CA VAL A 65 20.13 0.13 -0.24
C VAL A 65 19.85 0.09 1.26
N THR A 66 19.66 1.27 1.85
CA THR A 66 19.09 1.40 3.21
C THR A 66 17.61 1.77 3.09
N VAL A 67 16.75 0.98 3.73
CA VAL A 67 15.29 1.24 3.78
C VAL A 67 14.93 1.83 5.13
N VAL A 68 14.44 3.08 5.14
CA VAL A 68 14.00 3.80 6.35
C VAL A 68 12.50 3.94 6.36
N MET A 69 11.81 3.27 7.27
CA MET A 69 10.35 3.26 7.35
C MET A 69 9.82 4.24 8.39
N GLN A 70 8.73 4.92 8.02
CA GLN A 70 7.88 5.72 8.91
C GLN A 70 6.47 5.16 8.90
N SER A 71 5.93 4.87 10.09
CA SER A 71 4.56 4.38 10.28
C SER A 71 3.83 5.31 11.27
N PRO A 72 3.45 6.52 10.82
CA PRO A 72 2.81 7.51 11.67
C PRO A 72 1.37 7.11 12.06
N THR A 73 0.81 7.79 13.06
CA THR A 73 -0.63 7.75 13.30
C THR A 73 -1.39 8.29 12.08
N PRO A 74 -2.60 7.77 11.77
CA PRO A 74 -3.33 8.14 10.54
C PRO A 74 -3.97 9.53 10.66
N GLU A 75 -3.12 10.57 10.69
CA GLU A 75 -3.51 11.97 10.79
C GLU A 75 -2.69 12.85 9.84
N PRO A 76 -3.27 13.91 9.25
CA PRO A 76 -2.61 14.75 8.24
C PRO A 76 -1.26 15.32 8.68
N MET A 77 -1.14 15.79 9.93
CA MET A 77 0.11 16.36 10.43
C MET A 77 1.18 15.28 10.61
N SER A 78 0.80 14.08 11.07
CA SER A 78 1.72 12.96 11.26
C SER A 78 2.29 12.47 9.93
N TRP A 79 1.47 12.37 8.88
CA TRP A 79 1.94 12.05 7.54
C TRP A 79 2.92 13.10 7.00
N ARG A 80 2.61 14.40 7.19
CA ARG A 80 3.48 15.50 6.75
C ARG A 80 4.84 15.45 7.44
N ASN A 81 4.86 15.27 8.75
CA ASN A 81 6.10 15.17 9.50
C ASN A 81 6.95 13.97 9.09
N ALA A 82 6.30 12.82 8.82
CA ALA A 82 6.98 11.63 8.31
C ALA A 82 7.60 11.87 6.93
N ALA A 83 6.86 12.49 6.00
CA ALA A 83 7.36 12.82 4.66
C ALA A 83 8.57 13.78 4.74
N ARG A 84 8.45 14.88 5.51
CA ARG A 84 9.56 15.84 5.74
C ARG A 84 10.78 15.19 6.34
N LYS A 85 10.61 14.27 7.29
CA LYS A 85 11.72 13.52 7.87
C LYS A 85 12.45 12.67 6.82
N LEU A 86 11.71 11.96 5.96
CA LEU A 86 12.32 11.17 4.88
C LEU A 86 13.05 12.04 3.86
N ILE A 87 12.52 13.21 3.54
CA ILE A 87 13.18 14.19 2.66
C ILE A 87 14.47 14.72 3.34
N ALA A 88 14.39 15.10 4.61
CA ALA A 88 15.51 15.68 5.36
C ALA A 88 16.69 14.72 5.54
N ILE A 89 16.45 13.43 5.63
CA ILE A 89 17.52 12.42 5.70
C ILE A 89 18.12 12.08 4.33
N GLY A 90 17.66 12.72 3.24
CA GLY A 90 18.21 12.57 1.91
C GLY A 90 17.74 11.29 1.19
N SER A 91 16.47 10.90 1.32
CA SER A 91 15.95 9.74 0.57
C SER A 91 16.08 9.96 -0.94
N ASP A 92 16.66 8.99 -1.66
CA ASP A 92 16.73 8.98 -3.13
C ASP A 92 15.37 8.69 -3.76
N ILE A 93 14.52 7.92 -3.07
CA ILE A 93 13.16 7.54 -3.46
C ILE A 93 12.29 7.49 -2.22
N ILE A 94 11.03 7.91 -2.33
CA ILE A 94 10.02 7.69 -1.32
C ILE A 94 9.03 6.63 -1.82
N VAL A 95 8.83 5.58 -1.03
CA VAL A 95 7.76 4.59 -1.24
C VAL A 95 6.63 4.90 -0.29
N SER A 96 5.40 4.94 -0.78
CA SER A 96 4.23 5.28 0.04
C SER A 96 3.14 4.22 -0.06
N TYR A 97 2.55 3.86 1.09
CA TYR A 97 1.44 2.90 1.14
C TYR A 97 0.15 3.63 1.54
N GLY A 98 -0.82 3.63 0.61
CA GLY A 98 -2.11 4.31 0.74
C GLY A 98 -2.11 5.75 0.22
N ALA A 99 -3.28 6.23 -0.19
CA ALA A 99 -3.45 7.55 -0.79
C ALA A 99 -3.05 8.71 0.12
N PRO A 100 -3.35 8.73 1.43
CA PRO A 100 -2.94 9.82 2.31
C PRO A 100 -1.42 10.02 2.38
N ALA A 101 -0.66 8.93 2.56
CA ALA A 101 0.80 8.98 2.57
C ALA A 101 1.36 9.46 1.23
N THR A 102 0.81 8.95 0.12
CA THR A 102 1.22 9.32 -1.24
C THR A 102 0.98 10.79 -1.53
N LEU A 103 -0.25 11.27 -1.30
CA LEU A 103 -0.62 12.68 -1.55
C LEU A 103 0.19 13.63 -0.69
N THR A 104 0.47 13.23 0.56
CA THR A 104 1.29 14.04 1.45
C THR A 104 2.74 14.09 0.98
N ALA A 105 3.35 12.97 0.59
CA ALA A 105 4.71 12.94 0.04
C ALA A 105 4.82 13.82 -1.21
N LEU A 106 3.85 13.73 -2.13
CA LEU A 106 3.80 14.55 -3.35
C LEU A 106 3.58 16.04 -3.07
N GLY A 107 2.94 16.39 -1.95
CA GLY A 107 2.80 17.78 -1.51
C GLY A 107 4.05 18.37 -0.88
N GLU A 108 5.00 17.53 -0.44
CA GLU A 108 6.24 17.97 0.22
C GLU A 108 7.46 17.92 -0.71
N THR A 109 7.39 17.20 -1.85
CA THR A 109 8.48 17.15 -2.84
C THR A 109 7.98 16.97 -4.27
N SER A 110 8.60 17.72 -5.20
CA SER A 110 8.45 17.54 -6.66
C SER A 110 9.65 16.82 -7.30
N ASP A 111 10.75 16.70 -6.58
CA ASP A 111 12.05 16.27 -7.13
C ASP A 111 12.34 14.80 -6.78
N ILE A 112 12.02 14.37 -5.57
CA ILE A 112 12.23 13.00 -5.14
C ILE A 112 11.16 12.10 -5.80
N PRO A 113 11.56 11.02 -6.49
CA PRO A 113 10.62 10.02 -6.99
C PRO A 113 9.72 9.45 -5.89
N VAL A 114 8.41 9.36 -6.15
CA VAL A 114 7.43 8.74 -5.24
C VAL A 114 6.84 7.51 -5.91
N ILE A 115 7.07 6.34 -5.33
CA ILE A 115 6.51 5.07 -5.79
C ILE A 115 5.42 4.66 -4.80
N PHE A 116 4.18 4.61 -5.29
CA PHE A 116 3.06 4.26 -4.42
C PHE A 116 2.61 2.81 -4.59
N ALA A 117 2.07 2.23 -3.51
CA ALA A 117 1.30 1.01 -3.49
C ALA A 117 0.07 1.18 -2.60
N ALA A 118 -0.89 0.27 -2.73
CA ALA A 118 -2.09 0.28 -1.89
C ALA A 118 -2.91 1.58 -2.00
N VAL A 119 -2.87 2.26 -3.14
CA VAL A 119 -3.74 3.39 -3.46
C VAL A 119 -4.92 2.87 -4.26
N PHE A 120 -6.13 3.03 -3.73
CA PHE A 120 -7.33 2.44 -4.34
C PHE A 120 -7.56 2.94 -5.77
N ASP A 121 -7.65 4.25 -5.96
CA ASP A 121 -7.84 4.86 -7.28
C ASP A 121 -6.90 6.06 -7.45
N PRO A 122 -5.67 5.85 -7.94
CA PRO A 122 -4.69 6.92 -8.07
C PRO A 122 -5.20 8.12 -8.88
N ALA A 123 -5.92 7.88 -9.98
CA ALA A 123 -6.48 8.95 -10.80
C ALA A 123 -7.65 9.65 -10.08
N GLY A 124 -8.53 8.87 -9.45
CA GLY A 124 -9.71 9.39 -8.72
C GLY A 124 -9.34 10.26 -7.51
N VAL A 125 -8.17 10.04 -6.88
CA VAL A 125 -7.67 10.89 -5.80
C VAL A 125 -6.77 12.03 -6.28
N GLY A 126 -6.51 12.13 -7.60
CA GLY A 126 -5.75 13.21 -8.21
C GLY A 126 -4.23 13.02 -8.20
N ILE A 127 -3.73 11.79 -8.18
CA ILE A 127 -2.29 11.50 -8.35
C ILE A 127 -1.95 11.60 -9.84
N SER A 128 -1.31 12.70 -10.24
CA SER A 128 -0.90 12.99 -11.63
C SER A 128 0.50 13.60 -11.72
N ALA A 129 1.27 13.55 -10.63
CA ALA A 129 2.59 14.18 -10.57
C ALA A 129 3.62 13.44 -11.45
N ARG A 130 4.52 14.21 -12.11
CA ARG A 130 5.56 13.66 -13.01
C ARG A 130 6.62 12.84 -12.26
N ASN A 131 6.79 13.07 -10.97
CA ASN A 131 7.69 12.33 -10.10
C ASN A 131 7.03 11.12 -9.43
N ALA A 132 5.81 10.72 -9.85
CA ALA A 132 5.08 9.62 -9.26
C ALA A 132 4.73 8.51 -10.25
N THR A 133 4.80 7.28 -9.79
CA THR A 133 4.20 6.08 -10.38
C THR A 133 3.95 5.04 -9.27
N GLY A 134 3.30 3.94 -9.58
CA GLY A 134 3.03 2.92 -8.58
C GLY A 134 2.06 1.86 -9.06
N ILE A 135 1.48 1.14 -8.09
CA ILE A 135 0.45 0.14 -8.33
C ILE A 135 -0.86 0.54 -7.63
N SER A 136 -1.96 0.50 -8.40
CA SER A 136 -3.33 0.66 -7.88
C SER A 136 -3.73 -0.55 -7.03
N SER A 137 -4.56 -0.34 -6.02
CA SER A 137 -5.21 -1.41 -5.26
C SER A 137 -6.73 -1.46 -5.52
N LYS A 138 -7.18 -0.96 -6.68
CA LYS A 138 -8.60 -0.92 -7.03
C LYS A 138 -9.17 -2.31 -7.17
N VAL A 139 -10.22 -2.59 -6.40
CA VAL A 139 -11.02 -3.81 -6.47
C VAL A 139 -12.45 -3.46 -6.90
N PRO A 140 -13.20 -4.41 -7.50
CA PRO A 140 -14.57 -4.16 -7.98
C PRO A 140 -15.56 -4.06 -6.80
N ILE A 141 -15.78 -2.85 -6.27
CA ILE A 141 -16.74 -2.60 -5.16
C ILE A 141 -18.12 -3.12 -5.50
N SER A 142 -18.55 -3.05 -6.76
CA SER A 142 -19.84 -3.59 -7.21
C SER A 142 -20.00 -5.08 -6.94
N SER A 143 -18.93 -5.86 -7.17
CA SER A 143 -18.91 -7.29 -6.85
C SER A 143 -18.99 -7.52 -5.34
N LEU A 144 -18.22 -6.78 -4.55
CA LEU A 144 -18.24 -6.92 -3.10
C LEU A 144 -19.61 -6.54 -2.49
N VAL A 145 -20.27 -5.50 -3.01
CA VAL A 145 -21.64 -5.12 -2.60
C VAL A 145 -22.64 -6.21 -2.99
N ARG A 146 -22.56 -6.76 -4.20
CA ARG A 146 -23.39 -7.89 -4.66
C ARG A 146 -23.23 -9.11 -3.73
N ASP A 147 -21.99 -9.44 -3.42
CA ASP A 147 -21.65 -10.61 -2.62
C ASP A 147 -22.12 -10.42 -1.16
N LEU A 148 -21.95 -9.22 -0.57
CA LEU A 148 -22.52 -8.88 0.73
C LEU A 148 -24.05 -8.96 0.71
N LYS A 149 -24.70 -8.52 -0.38
CA LYS A 149 -26.16 -8.60 -0.57
C LYS A 149 -26.65 -10.05 -0.61
N SER A 150 -25.85 -10.97 -1.14
CA SER A 150 -26.19 -12.40 -1.16
C SER A 150 -26.10 -13.07 0.23
N ILE A 151 -25.29 -12.51 1.12
CA ILE A 151 -25.16 -12.97 2.51
C ILE A 151 -26.28 -12.39 3.38
N SER A 152 -26.59 -11.09 3.17
CA SER A 152 -27.56 -10.35 3.98
C SER A 152 -28.38 -9.44 3.07
N ASN A 153 -29.70 -9.69 3.02
CA ASN A 153 -30.59 -8.88 2.20
C ASN A 153 -30.88 -7.50 2.84
N PHE A 154 -29.84 -6.68 2.93
CA PHE A 154 -29.91 -5.34 3.56
C PHE A 154 -30.66 -4.32 2.69
N SER A 155 -31.36 -3.40 3.33
CA SER A 155 -31.98 -2.21 2.74
C SER A 155 -31.18 -0.93 3.05
N THR A 156 -30.38 -0.97 4.12
CA THR A 156 -29.51 0.13 4.54
C THR A 156 -28.08 -0.37 4.73
N LEU A 157 -27.14 0.31 4.07
CA LEU A 157 -25.69 -0.01 4.15
C LEU A 157 -24.95 1.14 4.81
N GLY A 158 -24.40 0.91 5.98
CA GLY A 158 -23.48 1.84 6.62
C GLY A 158 -22.11 1.80 5.97
N VAL A 159 -21.65 2.95 5.48
CA VAL A 159 -20.35 3.08 4.84
C VAL A 159 -19.39 3.80 5.79
N ILE A 160 -18.42 3.05 6.29
CA ILE A 160 -17.38 3.56 7.18
C ILE A 160 -16.26 4.14 6.32
N TYR A 161 -15.97 5.43 6.51
CA TYR A 161 -14.94 6.15 5.77
C TYR A 161 -14.28 7.20 6.66
N ASN A 162 -13.21 7.83 6.18
CA ASN A 162 -12.60 9.00 6.80
C ASN A 162 -12.41 10.09 5.74
N GLU A 163 -13.02 11.26 5.94
CA GLU A 163 -12.96 12.36 4.97
C GLU A 163 -11.54 12.90 4.73
N ALA A 164 -10.61 12.70 5.68
CA ALA A 164 -9.19 13.05 5.51
C ALA A 164 -8.43 12.07 4.60
N GLU A 165 -8.99 10.89 4.35
CA GLU A 165 -8.44 9.83 3.51
C GLU A 165 -9.20 9.82 2.16
N LYS A 166 -8.72 10.57 1.15
CA LYS A 166 -9.46 10.83 -0.11
C LYS A 166 -9.95 9.59 -0.84
N ASP A 167 -9.18 8.51 -0.84
CA ASP A 167 -9.56 7.24 -1.46
C ASP A 167 -10.80 6.61 -0.81
N THR A 168 -11.01 6.82 0.48
CA THR A 168 -12.21 6.35 1.18
C THR A 168 -13.45 7.16 0.77
N VAL A 169 -13.28 8.44 0.46
CA VAL A 169 -14.35 9.29 -0.08
C VAL A 169 -14.73 8.83 -1.49
N VAL A 170 -13.75 8.47 -2.32
CA VAL A 170 -13.97 7.92 -3.67
C VAL A 170 -14.80 6.63 -3.57
N GLN A 171 -14.40 5.69 -2.71
CA GLN A 171 -15.11 4.44 -2.48
C GLN A 171 -16.54 4.66 -1.97
N ALA A 172 -16.72 5.56 -1.00
CA ALA A 172 -18.05 5.88 -0.46
C ALA A 172 -18.97 6.49 -1.52
N ASN A 173 -18.43 7.24 -2.48
CA ASN A 173 -19.21 7.78 -3.60
C ASN A 173 -19.51 6.68 -4.64
N GLU A 174 -18.59 5.76 -4.92
CA GLU A 174 -18.81 4.60 -5.79
C GLU A 174 -19.94 3.71 -5.23
N ILE A 175 -19.93 3.44 -3.91
CA ILE A 175 -20.99 2.68 -3.24
C ILE A 175 -22.36 3.37 -3.40
N ARG A 176 -22.42 4.70 -3.26
CA ARG A 176 -23.65 5.45 -3.44
C ARG A 176 -24.23 5.33 -4.85
N GLN A 177 -23.38 5.22 -5.88
CA GLN A 177 -23.84 5.02 -7.26
C GLN A 177 -24.52 3.65 -7.48
N LEU A 178 -24.20 2.67 -6.61
CA LEU A 178 -24.75 1.31 -6.68
C LEU A 178 -26.14 1.17 -6.01
N GLU A 179 -26.63 2.21 -5.30
CA GLU A 179 -27.90 2.17 -4.55
C GLU A 179 -29.08 1.69 -5.39
N ARG A 180 -29.25 2.28 -6.59
CA ARG A 180 -30.36 1.92 -7.49
C ARG A 180 -30.20 0.50 -8.07
N THR A 181 -28.97 0.13 -8.42
CA THR A 181 -28.68 -1.17 -9.06
C THR A 181 -28.96 -2.33 -8.12
N TYR A 182 -28.60 -2.16 -6.83
CA TYR A 182 -28.73 -3.24 -5.85
C TYR A 182 -29.86 -3.03 -4.83
N GLY A 183 -30.66 -1.97 -4.96
CA GLY A 183 -31.85 -1.72 -4.13
C GLY A 183 -31.52 -1.54 -2.65
N PHE A 184 -30.65 -0.57 -2.31
CA PHE A 184 -30.34 -0.20 -0.94
C PHE A 184 -30.14 1.33 -0.82
N ARG A 185 -30.04 1.82 0.40
CA ARG A 185 -29.63 3.21 0.73
C ARG A 185 -28.35 3.18 1.54
N SER A 186 -27.33 3.94 1.13
CA SER A 186 -26.09 4.11 1.89
C SER A 186 -26.22 5.21 2.95
N VAL A 187 -25.61 4.99 4.10
CA VAL A 187 -25.47 5.94 5.20
C VAL A 187 -24.00 6.08 5.55
N LYS A 188 -23.41 7.25 5.37
CA LYS A 188 -21.99 7.51 5.58
C LYS A 188 -21.66 7.79 7.05
N PHE A 189 -20.67 7.09 7.60
CA PHE A 189 -20.12 7.31 8.93
C PHE A 189 -18.65 7.72 8.83
N ASN A 190 -18.35 8.98 9.16
CA ASN A 190 -16.99 9.51 9.20
C ASN A 190 -16.32 9.10 10.52
N ILE A 191 -15.40 8.14 10.44
CA ILE A 191 -14.69 7.60 11.59
C ILE A 191 -13.23 8.04 11.53
N ARG A 192 -12.83 8.94 12.40
CA ARG A 192 -11.45 9.41 12.55
C ARG A 192 -10.74 8.76 13.74
N ARG A 193 -11.51 8.43 14.78
CA ARG A 193 -11.03 7.87 16.05
C ARG A 193 -12.09 6.96 16.67
N THR A 194 -11.72 6.23 17.70
CA THR A 194 -12.56 5.20 18.33
C THR A 194 -13.90 5.73 18.81
N GLU A 195 -13.93 6.94 19.37
CA GLU A 195 -15.18 7.55 19.89
C GLU A 195 -16.22 7.79 18.80
N ASP A 196 -15.77 8.00 17.56
CA ASP A 196 -16.68 8.20 16.42
C ASP A 196 -17.50 6.95 16.10
N THR A 197 -17.05 5.76 16.53
CA THR A 197 -17.81 4.51 16.32
C THR A 197 -19.17 4.51 17.02
N ALA A 198 -19.33 5.32 18.07
CA ALA A 198 -20.63 5.49 18.76
C ALA A 198 -21.70 6.11 17.86
N LYS A 199 -21.32 6.79 16.76
CA LYS A 199 -22.23 7.38 15.77
C LYS A 199 -22.86 6.33 14.85
N ILE A 200 -22.33 5.11 14.81
CA ILE A 200 -22.86 4.03 13.97
C ILE A 200 -24.26 3.68 14.47
N ALA A 201 -25.26 4.14 13.73
CA ALA A 201 -26.66 3.89 14.06
C ALA A 201 -27.09 2.47 13.67
N LYS A 202 -28.32 2.10 14.02
CA LYS A 202 -28.93 0.83 13.59
C LYS A 202 -29.14 0.86 12.07
N ILE A 203 -28.44 -0.04 11.38
CA ILE A 203 -28.48 -0.27 9.94
C ILE A 203 -28.40 -1.78 9.71
N ASP A 204 -28.55 -2.24 8.48
CA ASP A 204 -28.67 -3.67 8.17
C ASP A 204 -27.31 -4.33 7.90
N ALA A 205 -26.35 -3.59 7.32
CA ALA A 205 -25.01 -4.08 7.02
C ALA A 205 -23.97 -2.94 7.08
N LEU A 206 -22.70 -3.28 7.21
CA LEU A 206 -21.58 -2.33 7.26
C LEU A 206 -20.58 -2.62 6.13
N PHE A 207 -20.12 -1.57 5.51
CA PHE A 207 -19.03 -1.59 4.53
C PHE A 207 -17.89 -0.69 5.01
N LEU A 208 -16.70 -1.26 5.20
CA LEU A 208 -15.49 -0.56 5.57
C LEU A 208 -14.68 -0.27 4.31
N THR A 209 -14.40 1.00 4.06
CA THR A 209 -13.50 1.43 2.98
C THR A 209 -12.04 1.19 3.41
N THR A 210 -11.08 1.52 2.54
CA THR A 210 -9.62 1.42 2.84
C THR A 210 -9.16 2.36 3.97
N SER A 211 -10.06 2.82 4.83
CA SER A 211 -9.73 3.74 5.91
C SER A 211 -8.84 3.10 6.96
N CYS A 212 -7.62 3.63 7.10
CA CYS A 212 -6.71 3.21 8.14
C CYS A 212 -7.26 3.50 9.53
N SER A 213 -7.93 4.66 9.71
CA SER A 213 -8.61 5.01 10.97
C SER A 213 -9.71 4.00 11.33
N ALA A 214 -10.49 3.52 10.34
CA ALA A 214 -11.51 2.49 10.57
C ALA A 214 -10.88 1.14 10.97
N ILE A 215 -9.76 0.75 10.36
CA ILE A 215 -9.04 -0.48 10.71
C ILE A 215 -8.49 -0.42 12.15
N TYR A 216 -8.00 0.73 12.62
CA TYR A 216 -7.63 0.90 14.03
C TYR A 216 -8.80 0.70 14.99
N CYS A 217 -10.02 1.01 14.54
CA CYS A 217 -11.26 0.87 15.31
C CYS A 217 -12.02 -0.44 14.99
N VAL A 218 -11.45 -1.35 14.19
CA VAL A 218 -12.17 -2.51 13.66
C VAL A 218 -12.83 -3.37 14.75
N ASN A 219 -12.18 -3.58 15.87
CA ASN A 219 -12.75 -4.35 16.97
C ASN A 219 -14.03 -3.73 17.54
N ASN A 220 -14.06 -2.39 17.65
CA ASN A 220 -15.24 -1.65 18.09
C ASN A 220 -16.37 -1.74 17.04
N ILE A 221 -16.03 -1.55 15.76
CA ILE A 221 -16.97 -1.64 14.64
C ILE A 221 -17.57 -3.04 14.57
N VAL A 222 -16.75 -4.09 14.65
CA VAL A 222 -17.20 -5.48 14.63
C VAL A 222 -18.05 -5.80 15.88
N SER A 223 -17.70 -5.27 17.06
CA SER A 223 -18.53 -5.43 18.27
C SER A 223 -19.93 -4.79 18.08
N ILE A 224 -20.01 -3.64 17.41
CA ILE A 224 -21.29 -2.99 17.05
C ILE A 224 -22.05 -3.86 16.05
N ALA A 225 -21.35 -4.37 15.01
CA ALA A 225 -21.94 -5.26 14.01
C ALA A 225 -22.52 -6.54 14.62
N ARG A 226 -21.81 -7.17 15.55
CA ARG A 226 -22.26 -8.35 16.29
C ARG A 226 -23.54 -8.08 17.10
N ARG A 227 -23.58 -6.98 17.84
CA ARG A 227 -24.80 -6.61 18.62
C ARG A 227 -25.99 -6.33 17.73
N GLY A 228 -25.75 -5.73 16.55
CA GLY A 228 -26.80 -5.44 15.57
C GLY A 228 -27.12 -6.59 14.62
N ARG A 229 -26.39 -7.69 14.68
CA ARG A 229 -26.43 -8.79 13.67
C ARG A 229 -26.29 -8.26 12.25
N MET A 230 -25.31 -7.39 12.04
CA MET A 230 -25.03 -6.75 10.76
C MET A 230 -23.93 -7.55 10.02
N ALA A 231 -24.17 -7.84 8.74
CA ALA A 231 -23.11 -8.38 7.89
C ALA A 231 -22.08 -7.29 7.61
N THR A 232 -20.81 -7.67 7.47
CA THR A 232 -19.71 -6.74 7.28
C THR A 232 -18.92 -7.07 6.03
N ALA A 233 -18.58 -6.05 5.23
CA ALA A 233 -17.63 -6.16 4.12
C ALA A 233 -16.54 -5.10 4.23
N SER A 234 -15.37 -5.35 3.62
CA SER A 234 -14.26 -4.40 3.59
C SER A 234 -13.45 -4.51 2.30
N THR A 235 -12.87 -3.39 1.87
CA THR A 235 -11.89 -3.33 0.77
C THR A 235 -10.44 -3.38 1.25
N ILE A 236 -10.21 -3.56 2.54
CA ILE A 236 -8.90 -3.76 3.14
C ILE A 236 -9.01 -4.73 4.32
N GLY A 237 -8.06 -5.67 4.41
CA GLY A 237 -8.03 -6.65 5.49
C GLY A 237 -7.63 -6.05 6.83
N GLY A 238 -8.42 -6.35 7.86
CA GLY A 238 -8.09 -6.07 9.26
C GLY A 238 -7.25 -7.18 9.91
N GLY A 239 -6.78 -8.16 9.13
CA GLY A 239 -6.15 -9.39 9.58
C GLY A 239 -7.18 -10.50 9.90
N GLU A 240 -6.70 -11.74 10.04
CA GLU A 240 -7.53 -12.94 10.23
C GLU A 240 -8.49 -12.86 11.45
N ASN A 241 -8.09 -12.14 12.48
CA ASN A 241 -8.85 -11.99 13.72
C ASN A 241 -9.73 -10.73 13.76
N SER A 242 -9.88 -10.01 12.65
CA SER A 242 -10.67 -8.78 12.62
C SER A 242 -12.17 -9.00 12.89
N GLY A 243 -12.70 -10.18 12.60
CA GLY A 243 -14.14 -10.49 12.71
C GLY A 243 -14.96 -9.88 11.55
N LEU A 244 -14.34 -9.38 10.49
CA LEU A 244 -15.04 -9.00 9.26
C LEU A 244 -15.50 -10.27 8.53
N ILE A 245 -16.73 -10.28 7.99
CA ILE A 245 -17.30 -11.45 7.31
C ILE A 245 -16.70 -11.60 5.92
N LEU A 246 -16.64 -10.50 5.15
CA LEU A 246 -16.20 -10.50 3.77
C LEU A 246 -15.16 -9.41 3.54
N THR A 247 -14.02 -9.77 2.97
CA THR A 247 -13.00 -8.81 2.55
C THR A 247 -12.61 -9.08 1.11
N MET A 248 -12.55 -8.03 0.29
CA MET A 248 -12.03 -8.09 -1.07
C MET A 248 -10.92 -7.06 -1.21
N GLU A 249 -9.69 -7.52 -1.37
CA GLU A 249 -8.53 -6.64 -1.40
C GLU A 249 -7.56 -7.00 -2.54
N ALA A 250 -6.83 -6.02 -3.05
CA ALA A 250 -5.72 -6.30 -3.94
C ALA A 250 -4.64 -7.07 -3.17
N ASN A 251 -4.12 -8.15 -3.76
CA ASN A 251 -3.18 -9.04 -3.07
C ASN A 251 -1.95 -8.27 -2.55
N PRO A 252 -1.69 -8.26 -1.23
CA PRO A 252 -0.62 -7.45 -0.64
C PRO A 252 0.78 -7.87 -1.10
N ALA A 253 0.99 -9.15 -1.41
CA ALA A 253 2.27 -9.62 -1.92
C ALA A 253 2.53 -9.08 -3.34
N GLU A 254 1.51 -9.04 -4.21
CA GLU A 254 1.62 -8.41 -5.52
C GLU A 254 1.87 -6.91 -5.39
N GLN A 255 1.16 -6.21 -4.51
CA GLN A 255 1.33 -4.77 -4.28
C GLN A 255 2.77 -4.43 -3.90
N GLY A 256 3.34 -5.17 -2.96
CA GLY A 256 4.72 -4.97 -2.53
C GLY A 256 5.74 -5.33 -3.61
N ALA A 257 5.54 -6.44 -4.30
CA ALA A 257 6.45 -6.90 -5.35
C ALA A 257 6.50 -5.93 -6.54
N GLU A 258 5.36 -5.44 -7.01
CA GLU A 258 5.31 -4.49 -8.13
C GLU A 258 5.90 -3.12 -7.73
N ALA A 259 5.63 -2.64 -6.52
CA ALA A 259 6.28 -1.44 -6.00
C ALA A 259 7.81 -1.58 -5.97
N ALA A 260 8.34 -2.73 -5.54
CA ALA A 260 9.78 -2.99 -5.51
C ALA A 260 10.41 -3.00 -6.90
N LYS A 261 9.76 -3.61 -7.91
CA LYS A 261 10.22 -3.59 -9.30
C LYS A 261 10.27 -2.17 -9.87
N LEU A 262 9.26 -1.33 -9.56
CA LEU A 262 9.23 0.06 -9.96
C LEU A 262 10.36 0.85 -9.29
N VAL A 263 10.60 0.64 -7.98
CA VAL A 263 11.75 1.23 -7.26
C VAL A 263 13.06 0.80 -7.88
N ALA A 264 13.24 -0.49 -8.15
CA ALA A 264 14.45 -1.01 -8.79
C ALA A 264 14.69 -0.37 -10.18
N SER A 265 13.63 -0.18 -10.96
CA SER A 265 13.70 0.50 -12.27
C SER A 265 14.15 1.95 -12.13
N VAL A 266 13.61 2.69 -11.15
CA VAL A 266 13.99 4.07 -10.89
C VAL A 266 15.42 4.18 -10.35
N LEU A 267 15.84 3.27 -9.47
CA LEU A 267 17.23 3.20 -8.99
C LEU A 267 18.24 2.89 -10.10
N ARG A 268 17.79 2.20 -11.18
CA ARG A 268 18.56 1.96 -12.41
C ARG A 268 18.51 3.13 -13.39
N GLY A 269 17.81 4.24 -13.07
CA GLY A 269 17.78 5.47 -13.85
C GLY A 269 16.49 5.72 -14.65
N ALA A 270 15.47 4.89 -14.54
CA ALA A 270 14.18 5.15 -15.16
C ALA A 270 13.49 6.36 -14.50
N LYS A 271 12.82 7.20 -15.30
CA LYS A 271 12.01 8.30 -14.76
C LYS A 271 10.62 7.79 -14.36
N PRO A 272 10.06 8.17 -13.21
CA PRO A 272 8.71 7.78 -12.82
C PRO A 272 7.66 8.09 -13.91
N SER A 273 7.77 9.24 -14.58
CA SER A 273 6.87 9.65 -15.67
C SER A 273 6.88 8.73 -16.89
N SER A 274 7.91 7.90 -17.07
CA SER A 274 7.99 6.92 -18.17
C SER A 274 7.43 5.54 -17.79
N LEU A 275 7.10 5.34 -16.52
CA LEU A 275 6.58 4.09 -16.02
C LEU A 275 5.06 4.21 -15.80
N PRO A 276 4.24 3.35 -16.44
CA PRO A 276 2.79 3.41 -16.27
C PRO A 276 2.39 2.99 -14.86
N VAL A 277 1.25 3.50 -14.38
CA VAL A 277 0.61 2.99 -13.17
C VAL A 277 0.12 1.56 -13.42
N VAL A 278 0.59 0.63 -12.60
CA VAL A 278 0.24 -0.79 -12.68
C VAL A 278 -1.17 -1.01 -12.11
N GLN A 279 -1.97 -1.86 -12.77
CA GLN A 279 -3.25 -2.32 -12.22
C GLN A 279 -3.07 -3.66 -11.51
N PRO A 280 -3.80 -3.93 -10.41
CA PRO A 280 -3.72 -5.21 -9.73
C PRO A 280 -4.23 -6.34 -10.63
N LYS A 281 -3.54 -7.46 -10.65
CA LYS A 281 -3.92 -8.68 -11.36
C LYS A 281 -4.50 -9.73 -10.41
N LYS A 282 -4.16 -9.62 -9.13
CA LYS A 282 -4.60 -10.54 -8.08
C LYS A 282 -5.48 -9.80 -7.09
N VAL A 283 -6.67 -10.32 -6.91
CA VAL A 283 -7.64 -9.84 -5.91
C VAL A 283 -7.94 -11.01 -4.99
N ASP A 284 -7.74 -10.81 -3.70
CA ASP A 284 -8.07 -11.80 -2.68
C ASP A 284 -9.49 -11.56 -2.17
N LEU A 285 -10.28 -12.63 -2.16
CA LEU A 285 -11.60 -12.68 -1.54
C LEU A 285 -11.48 -13.53 -0.27
N VAL A 286 -11.51 -12.89 0.89
CA VAL A 286 -11.43 -13.55 2.20
C VAL A 286 -12.81 -13.63 2.81
N LEU A 287 -13.23 -14.83 3.15
CA LEU A 287 -14.52 -15.11 3.78
C LEU A 287 -14.34 -15.68 5.19
N ASN A 288 -14.87 -15.00 6.20
CA ASN A 288 -14.88 -15.48 7.56
C ASN A 288 -16.18 -16.27 7.83
N LEU A 289 -16.13 -17.58 7.58
CA LEU A 289 -17.26 -18.47 7.77
C LEU A 289 -17.64 -18.60 9.24
N ARG A 290 -16.65 -18.61 10.16
CA ARG A 290 -16.88 -18.66 11.61
C ARG A 290 -17.71 -17.47 12.07
N GLU A 291 -17.34 -16.25 11.65
CA GLU A 291 -18.06 -15.04 12.02
C GLU A 291 -19.46 -15.00 11.40
N ALA A 292 -19.58 -15.34 10.12
CA ALA A 292 -20.87 -15.41 9.43
C ALA A 292 -21.83 -16.38 10.13
N THR A 293 -21.37 -17.59 10.44
CA THR A 293 -22.17 -18.63 11.13
C THR A 293 -22.57 -18.19 12.53
N SER A 294 -21.68 -17.54 13.28
CA SER A 294 -21.96 -17.06 14.65
C SER A 294 -23.08 -16.02 14.68
N LEU A 295 -23.24 -15.25 13.59
CA LEU A 295 -24.29 -14.24 13.45
C LEU A 295 -25.57 -14.79 12.75
N GLY A 296 -25.57 -16.07 12.36
CA GLY A 296 -26.69 -16.73 11.72
C GLY A 296 -26.82 -16.48 10.21
N PHE A 297 -25.77 -15.96 9.58
CA PHE A 297 -25.74 -15.77 8.13
C PHE A 297 -25.44 -17.08 7.41
N LYS A 298 -26.19 -17.34 6.33
CA LYS A 298 -25.93 -18.43 5.41
C LYS A 298 -25.07 -17.93 4.25
N ILE A 299 -23.97 -18.60 4.01
CA ILE A 299 -23.06 -18.24 2.91
C ILE A 299 -23.44 -19.04 1.67
N PRO A 300 -23.70 -18.39 0.51
CA PRO A 300 -23.93 -19.09 -0.74
C PRO A 300 -22.74 -19.96 -1.14
N PHE A 301 -23.01 -21.13 -1.72
CA PHE A 301 -21.98 -22.08 -2.14
C PHE A 301 -21.02 -21.46 -3.18
N ASP A 302 -21.54 -20.70 -4.13
CA ASP A 302 -20.73 -20.02 -5.16
C ASP A 302 -19.74 -19.03 -4.54
N LEU A 303 -20.12 -18.34 -3.44
CA LEU A 303 -19.23 -17.43 -2.74
C LEU A 303 -18.13 -18.17 -1.96
N LEU A 304 -18.47 -19.35 -1.38
CA LEU A 304 -17.48 -20.21 -0.73
C LEU A 304 -16.42 -20.73 -1.72
N THR A 305 -16.85 -21.10 -2.94
CA THR A 305 -15.94 -21.60 -3.98
C THR A 305 -15.11 -20.49 -4.63
N ALA A 306 -15.63 -19.27 -4.67
CA ALA A 306 -14.92 -18.12 -5.22
C ALA A 306 -13.90 -17.52 -4.23
N ALA A 307 -14.02 -17.81 -2.92
CA ALA A 307 -13.11 -17.27 -1.91
C ALA A 307 -11.69 -17.81 -2.07
N THR A 308 -10.71 -16.89 -2.07
CA THR A 308 -9.28 -17.23 -2.03
C THR A 308 -8.89 -17.80 -0.68
N THR A 309 -9.54 -17.33 0.39
CA THR A 309 -9.30 -17.78 1.76
C THR A 309 -10.62 -17.90 2.51
N VAL A 310 -10.82 -19.03 3.21
CA VAL A 310 -11.96 -19.25 4.09
C VAL A 310 -11.46 -19.46 5.53
N ILE A 311 -11.81 -18.53 6.43
CA ILE A 311 -11.53 -18.62 7.87
C ILE A 311 -12.64 -19.46 8.50
N LYS A 312 -12.26 -20.62 9.07
CA LYS A 312 -13.17 -21.60 9.69
C LYS A 312 -13.20 -21.48 11.19
#